data_a815c8a7e0ae6e9c4fb2e34bb7c994a9
#
_entry.id   a815c8a7e0ae6e9c4fb2e34bb7c994a9
#
_cell.length_a   1.000
_cell.length_b   1.000
_cell.length_c   1.000
_cell.angle_alpha   90.00
_cell.angle_beta   90.00
_cell.angle_gamma   90.00
#
_symmetry.space_group_name_H-M   'P 1'
#
loop_
_entity.id
_entity.type
_entity.pdbx_description
1 polymer ?
#
loop_
_entity_poly.entity_id
_entity_poly.type
_entity_poly.pdbx_seq_one_letter_code
_entity_poly.pdbx_strand_id
1 'polypeptide(L)'
;MRLVVATMEEHLAAMQRQVQATTEQNRVLALRLRQLAMGYRGMGGGGMGGLSSVLSGMGSVPSLGGGGGGLSGLSGLAGLPTSLMGRGFGGAGGAVGSTTGGVVGRSVGGELGPGVASEKGLQRDTILAARAVSAAFPEIRTIGGVRPDSLKWHPNGQAIDVMIPDPTSAHGKALGDAVMRFAMAHRGQFNINHVIWQQTIHNPDGSSSLMENRGSPTQNHMDHVHIATNGGGFPHGGESYRL
;
A
#
# COMPACT_ATOMS: atom_id res chain seq x y z
N MET A 1 5.25 -40.38 0.43
CA MET A 1 5.43 -39.76 -0.87
C MET A 1 4.12 -39.37 -1.58
N ARG A 2 3.12 -40.25 -1.69
CA ARG A 2 1.82 -39.91 -2.36
C ARG A 2 1.02 -38.76 -1.71
N LEU A 3 1.06 -38.63 -0.38
CA LEU A 3 0.31 -37.60 0.34
C LEU A 3 0.86 -36.17 0.10
N VAL A 4 2.18 -36.04 -0.03
CA VAL A 4 2.83 -34.74 -0.28
C VAL A 4 2.57 -34.25 -1.71
N VAL A 5 2.51 -35.15 -2.68
CA VAL A 5 2.21 -34.82 -4.07
C VAL A 5 0.75 -34.34 -4.20
N ALA A 6 -0.21 -34.99 -3.53
CA ALA A 6 -1.62 -34.57 -3.54
C ALA A 6 -1.80 -33.15 -2.95
N THR A 7 -1.11 -32.81 -1.86
CA THR A 7 -1.17 -31.47 -1.28
C THR A 7 -0.53 -30.39 -2.17
N MET A 8 0.50 -30.73 -2.93
CA MET A 8 1.11 -29.80 -3.90
C MET A 8 0.18 -29.57 -5.11
N GLU A 9 -0.50 -30.61 -5.58
CA GLU A 9 -1.47 -30.49 -6.68
C GLU A 9 -2.68 -29.64 -6.29
N GLU A 10 -3.21 -29.81 -5.07
CA GLU A 10 -4.28 -28.96 -4.53
C GLU A 10 -3.84 -27.48 -4.40
N HIS A 11 -2.61 -27.24 -3.96
CA HIS A 11 -2.06 -25.90 -3.84
C HIS A 11 -1.89 -25.24 -5.20
N LEU A 12 -1.38 -25.97 -6.18
CA LEU A 12 -1.23 -25.50 -7.56
C LEU A 12 -2.59 -25.17 -8.18
N ALA A 13 -3.59 -26.02 -7.98
CA ALA A 13 -4.95 -25.79 -8.45
C ALA A 13 -5.61 -24.56 -7.77
N ALA A 14 -5.31 -24.31 -6.48
CA ALA A 14 -5.78 -23.12 -5.78
C ALA A 14 -5.12 -21.84 -6.32
N MET A 15 -3.81 -21.86 -6.57
CA MET A 15 -3.09 -20.74 -7.21
C MET A 15 -3.62 -20.46 -8.61
N GLN A 16 -3.86 -21.48 -9.41
CA GLN A 16 -4.42 -21.31 -10.77
C GLN A 16 -5.80 -20.66 -10.74
N ARG A 17 -6.68 -21.08 -9.82
CA ARG A 17 -8.00 -20.43 -9.61
C ARG A 17 -7.86 -18.97 -9.22
N GLN A 18 -6.91 -18.64 -8.36
CA GLN A 18 -6.67 -17.26 -7.93
C GLN A 18 -6.15 -16.38 -9.07
N VAL A 19 -5.25 -16.89 -9.90
CA VAL A 19 -4.77 -16.18 -11.10
C VAL A 19 -5.90 -15.95 -12.10
N GLN A 20 -6.77 -16.94 -12.32
CA GLN A 20 -7.93 -16.81 -13.21
C GLN A 20 -8.92 -15.77 -12.67
N ALA A 21 -9.23 -15.77 -11.38
CA ALA A 21 -10.10 -14.78 -10.75
C ALA A 21 -9.55 -13.35 -10.88
N THR A 22 -8.24 -13.16 -10.66
CA THR A 22 -7.58 -11.86 -10.83
C THR A 22 -7.62 -11.39 -12.29
N THR A 23 -7.41 -12.29 -13.22
CA THR A 23 -7.46 -11.98 -14.67
C THR A 23 -8.85 -11.54 -15.08
N GLU A 24 -9.90 -12.20 -14.59
CA GLU A 24 -11.28 -11.83 -14.89
C GLU A 24 -11.67 -10.49 -14.25
N GLN A 25 -11.23 -10.21 -13.03
CA GLN A 25 -11.41 -8.91 -12.38
C GLN A 25 -10.76 -7.78 -13.20
N ASN A 26 -9.54 -7.99 -13.68
CA ASN A 26 -8.84 -7.02 -14.52
C ASN A 26 -9.56 -6.81 -15.86
N ARG A 27 -10.13 -7.87 -16.44
CA ARG A 27 -10.94 -7.78 -17.67
C ARG A 27 -12.21 -6.94 -17.47
N VAL A 28 -12.93 -7.18 -16.36
CA VAL A 28 -14.12 -6.40 -16.00
C VAL A 28 -13.78 -4.93 -15.77
N LEU A 29 -12.66 -4.66 -15.09
CA LEU A 29 -12.17 -3.29 -14.88
C LEU A 29 -11.83 -2.59 -16.20
N ALA A 30 -11.16 -3.28 -17.12
CA ALA A 30 -10.83 -2.76 -18.44
C ALA A 30 -12.09 -2.45 -19.27
N LEU A 31 -13.13 -3.29 -19.18
CA LEU A 31 -14.41 -3.05 -19.85
C LEU A 31 -15.14 -1.83 -19.25
N ARG A 32 -15.13 -1.66 -17.91
CA ARG A 32 -15.69 -0.47 -17.25
C ARG A 32 -14.95 0.80 -17.64
N LEU A 33 -13.63 0.78 -17.68
CA LEU A 33 -12.83 1.92 -18.13
C LEU A 33 -13.14 2.29 -19.58
N ARG A 34 -13.33 1.30 -20.46
CA ARG A 34 -13.79 1.53 -21.84
C ARG A 34 -15.19 2.17 -21.92
N GLN A 35 -16.13 1.70 -21.09
CA GLN A 35 -17.48 2.28 -21.05
C GLN A 35 -17.46 3.73 -20.56
N LEU A 36 -16.66 4.05 -19.55
CA LEU A 36 -16.47 5.41 -19.06
C LEU A 36 -15.84 6.31 -20.13
N ALA A 37 -14.84 5.82 -20.86
CA ALA A 37 -14.20 6.57 -21.95
C ALA A 37 -15.16 6.83 -23.14
N MET A 38 -16.08 5.91 -23.42
CA MET A 38 -17.10 6.11 -24.47
C MET A 38 -18.24 7.05 -24.02
N GLY A 39 -18.63 7.02 -22.74
CA GLY A 39 -19.63 7.94 -22.18
C GLY A 39 -19.17 9.39 -22.15
N TYR A 40 -17.86 9.62 -22.01
CA TYR A 40 -17.28 10.99 -22.03
C TYR A 40 -17.21 11.61 -23.43
N ARG A 41 -17.27 10.80 -24.48
CA ARG A 41 -17.23 11.25 -25.87
C ARG A 41 -18.55 11.85 -26.38
N GLY A 42 -19.63 11.71 -25.60
CA GLY A 42 -20.97 12.19 -25.93
C GLY A 42 -21.34 13.57 -25.40
N MET A 43 -20.48 14.20 -24.56
CA MET A 43 -20.76 15.51 -23.96
C MET A 43 -19.65 16.51 -24.31
N GLY A 44 -19.84 17.25 -25.39
CA GLY A 44 -19.15 18.52 -25.65
C GLY A 44 -17.84 18.42 -26.41
N GLY A 45 -17.83 18.90 -27.64
CA GLY A 45 -16.64 19.08 -28.48
C GLY A 45 -15.67 20.09 -27.89
N GLY A 46 -14.40 19.74 -27.84
CA GLY A 46 -13.29 20.63 -27.51
C GLY A 46 -12.09 19.86 -26.98
N GLY A 47 -11.16 19.51 -27.88
CA GLY A 47 -9.73 19.32 -27.59
C GLY A 47 -9.32 18.25 -26.59
N MET A 48 -9.29 16.99 -26.98
CA MET A 48 -8.60 15.94 -26.24
C MET A 48 -7.78 15.02 -27.18
N GLY A 49 -6.62 15.51 -27.62
CA GLY A 49 -5.62 14.72 -28.35
C GLY A 49 -4.76 13.79 -27.51
N GLY A 50 -4.96 13.73 -26.17
CA GLY A 50 -4.04 13.05 -25.24
C GLY A 50 -4.42 11.62 -24.82
N LEU A 51 -5.68 11.21 -24.94
CA LEU A 51 -6.12 9.89 -24.44
C LEU A 51 -6.07 8.77 -25.49
N SER A 52 -5.98 9.11 -26.77
CA SER A 52 -5.91 8.12 -27.84
C SER A 52 -4.59 7.35 -27.86
N SER A 53 -3.50 7.97 -27.44
CA SER A 53 -2.18 7.33 -27.38
C SER A 53 -2.01 6.37 -26.22
N VAL A 54 -2.74 6.57 -25.11
CA VAL A 54 -2.68 5.67 -23.95
C VAL A 54 -3.44 4.36 -24.21
N LEU A 55 -4.57 4.43 -24.96
CA LEU A 55 -5.35 3.23 -25.30
C LEU A 55 -4.72 2.37 -26.40
N SER A 56 -3.92 2.98 -27.29
CA SER A 56 -3.21 2.22 -28.35
C SER A 56 -2.03 1.39 -27.84
N GLY A 57 -1.49 1.73 -26.68
CA GLY A 57 -0.43 0.99 -26.02
C GLY A 57 -0.85 -0.28 -25.23
N MET A 58 -2.14 -0.44 -24.97
CA MET A 58 -2.69 -1.58 -24.20
C MET A 58 -3.26 -2.72 -25.09
N GLY A 59 -3.02 -2.69 -26.38
CA GLY A 59 -3.65 -3.56 -27.37
C GLY A 59 -2.82 -4.74 -27.86
N SER A 60 -1.82 -5.23 -27.10
CA SER A 60 -1.11 -6.46 -27.47
C SER A 60 -0.70 -7.24 -26.22
N VAL A 61 -1.59 -8.08 -25.73
CA VAL A 61 -1.21 -9.20 -24.87
C VAL A 61 -0.60 -10.26 -25.80
N PRO A 62 0.69 -10.61 -25.65
CA PRO A 62 1.26 -11.70 -26.44
C PRO A 62 0.58 -13.00 -26.03
N SER A 63 0.05 -13.69 -27.06
CA SER A 63 -0.39 -15.08 -26.98
C SER A 63 0.78 -15.93 -26.48
N LEU A 64 0.58 -16.66 -25.37
CA LEU A 64 1.52 -17.66 -24.87
C LEU A 64 1.50 -18.90 -25.81
N GLY A 65 2.26 -18.79 -26.88
CA GLY A 65 2.63 -19.93 -27.73
C GLY A 65 4.15 -20.06 -27.73
N GLY A 66 4.66 -21.23 -27.35
CA GLY A 66 6.00 -21.57 -26.94
C GLY A 66 7.16 -21.11 -27.83
N GLY A 67 8.31 -20.87 -27.20
CA GLY A 67 9.62 -20.71 -27.85
C GLY A 67 10.52 -19.75 -27.07
N GLY A 68 11.64 -20.24 -26.54
CA GLY A 68 12.57 -19.51 -25.68
C GLY A 68 13.22 -18.28 -26.31
N GLY A 69 13.54 -17.32 -25.49
CA GLY A 69 14.34 -16.14 -25.87
C GLY A 69 14.20 -14.98 -24.91
N GLY A 70 15.24 -14.72 -24.14
CA GLY A 70 15.74 -13.45 -23.66
C GLY A 70 14.80 -12.41 -23.04
N LEU A 71 14.81 -12.32 -21.72
CA LEU A 71 14.34 -11.15 -20.96
C LEU A 71 15.32 -9.96 -21.14
N SER A 72 15.16 -9.17 -22.18
CA SER A 72 15.86 -7.90 -22.32
C SER A 72 14.87 -6.89 -22.91
N GLY A 73 14.34 -5.97 -22.08
CA GLY A 73 13.51 -4.90 -22.59
C GLY A 73 12.47 -4.31 -21.63
N LEU A 74 12.78 -4.06 -20.38
CA LEU A 74 11.98 -3.20 -19.49
C LEU A 74 12.81 -2.01 -18.97
N SER A 75 13.42 -1.29 -19.91
CA SER A 75 14.03 0.03 -19.62
C SER A 75 13.25 1.08 -20.41
N GLY A 76 12.17 1.61 -19.87
CA GLY A 76 11.39 2.62 -20.57
C GLY A 76 10.18 3.18 -19.84
N LEU A 77 10.24 3.37 -18.52
CA LEU A 77 9.23 4.12 -17.78
C LEU A 77 9.88 5.18 -16.88
N ALA A 78 10.84 5.93 -17.42
CA ALA A 78 11.35 7.16 -16.84
C ALA A 78 10.85 8.31 -17.70
N GLY A 79 9.79 8.99 -17.29
CA GLY A 79 9.32 10.19 -17.96
C GLY A 79 7.84 10.52 -17.71
N LEU A 80 7.44 10.72 -16.47
CA LEU A 80 6.23 11.48 -16.19
C LEU A 80 6.63 12.88 -15.73
N PRO A 81 6.16 13.95 -16.40
CA PRO A 81 6.48 15.31 -16.01
C PRO A 81 5.76 15.68 -14.71
N THR A 82 6.52 16.10 -13.74
CA THR A 82 6.13 16.70 -12.45
C THR A 82 5.57 18.11 -12.63
N SER A 83 4.51 18.31 -13.40
CA SER A 83 3.92 19.63 -13.63
C SER A 83 2.40 19.58 -13.56
N LEU A 84 1.83 19.17 -12.43
CA LEU A 84 0.42 19.42 -12.12
C LEU A 84 0.21 19.57 -10.60
N MET A 85 1.05 20.37 -9.95
CA MET A 85 0.76 20.91 -8.63
C MET A 85 0.86 22.43 -8.68
N GLY A 86 -0.29 23.07 -8.72
CA GLY A 86 -0.38 24.49 -8.51
C GLY A 86 -1.63 25.11 -9.07
N ARG A 87 -2.74 25.01 -8.34
CA ARG A 87 -3.66 26.15 -8.13
C ARG A 87 -4.71 25.73 -7.09
N GLY A 88 -4.73 26.50 -6.00
CA GLY A 88 -5.66 26.32 -4.90
C GLY A 88 -7.11 26.60 -5.33
N PHE A 89 -8.02 25.82 -4.77
CA PHE A 89 -9.40 26.18 -4.59
C PHE A 89 -9.76 25.95 -3.13
N GLY A 90 -9.89 27.01 -2.40
CA GLY A 90 -10.62 27.02 -1.16
C GLY A 90 -12.12 26.82 -1.45
N GLY A 91 -12.77 25.93 -0.74
CA GLY A 91 -14.20 25.72 -0.83
C GLY A 91 -14.63 24.59 0.09
N ALA A 92 -15.34 24.93 1.15
CA ALA A 92 -15.99 24.01 2.05
C ALA A 92 -17.04 23.15 1.33
N GLY A 93 -17.20 21.90 1.73
CA GLY A 93 -18.47 21.22 1.53
C GLY A 93 -18.39 19.84 0.91
N GLY A 94 -18.92 18.85 1.62
CA GLY A 94 -19.62 17.73 1.02
C GLY A 94 -18.80 16.47 0.78
N ALA A 95 -18.90 15.55 1.71
CA ALA A 95 -18.59 14.15 1.49
C ALA A 95 -19.53 13.59 0.40
N VAL A 96 -19.01 13.37 -0.79
CA VAL A 96 -19.66 12.52 -1.79
C VAL A 96 -19.07 11.13 -1.67
N GLY A 97 -19.85 10.22 -1.11
CA GLY A 97 -19.53 8.81 -1.01
C GLY A 97 -19.31 8.21 -2.39
N SER A 98 -18.08 7.83 -2.68
CA SER A 98 -17.76 6.99 -3.83
C SER A 98 -17.76 5.55 -3.38
N THR A 99 -18.79 4.82 -3.71
CA THR A 99 -18.95 3.39 -3.45
C THR A 99 -18.14 2.56 -4.44
N THR A 100 -16.85 2.55 -4.30
CA THR A 100 -15.98 1.52 -4.83
C THR A 100 -15.08 1.08 -3.68
N GLY A 101 -15.24 -0.15 -3.22
CA GLY A 101 -14.75 -0.68 -1.95
C GLY A 101 -13.23 -0.74 -1.73
N GLY A 102 -12.52 0.33 -2.01
CA GLY A 102 -11.13 0.51 -1.66
C GLY A 102 -11.01 1.40 -0.41
N VAL A 103 -10.43 0.87 0.66
CA VAL A 103 -10.07 1.69 1.81
C VAL A 103 -8.92 2.60 1.37
N VAL A 104 -9.12 3.90 1.49
CA VAL A 104 -8.09 4.92 1.27
C VAL A 104 -7.96 5.76 2.53
N GLY A 105 -6.74 6.02 2.96
CA GLY A 105 -6.49 6.93 4.07
C GLY A 105 -6.98 8.33 3.75
N ARG A 106 -7.35 9.08 4.77
CA ARG A 106 -7.67 10.51 4.62
C ARG A 106 -6.42 11.28 4.20
N SER A 107 -6.64 12.33 3.41
CA SER A 107 -5.57 13.29 3.14
C SER A 107 -5.18 13.97 4.45
N VAL A 108 -3.91 13.87 4.79
CA VAL A 108 -3.35 14.46 6.02
C VAL A 108 -2.34 15.51 5.61
N GLY A 109 -2.49 16.71 6.12
CA GLY A 109 -1.56 17.81 5.88
C GLY A 109 -1.50 18.74 7.08
N GLY A 110 -0.39 19.42 7.25
CA GLY A 110 -0.17 20.33 8.37
C GLY A 110 0.43 19.65 9.60
N GLU A 111 0.27 20.30 10.76
CA GLU A 111 0.83 19.81 12.02
C GLU A 111 0.01 18.67 12.59
N LEU A 112 0.70 17.58 12.97
CA LEU A 112 0.12 16.36 13.48
C LEU A 112 0.18 16.35 15.01
N GLY A 113 -0.97 16.34 15.67
CA GLY A 113 -1.08 16.09 17.10
C GLY A 113 -0.79 14.63 17.47
N PRO A 114 -0.67 14.33 18.77
CA PRO A 114 -0.56 12.96 19.26
C PRO A 114 -1.70 12.07 18.75
N GLY A 115 -1.34 10.85 18.36
CA GLY A 115 -2.29 9.83 17.88
C GLY A 115 -2.64 8.80 18.95
N VAL A 116 -3.01 7.59 18.49
CA VAL A 116 -3.40 6.48 19.40
C VAL A 116 -2.19 5.73 19.97
N ALA A 117 -1.00 5.91 19.40
CA ALA A 117 0.23 5.28 19.89
C ALA A 117 0.74 5.95 21.17
N SER A 118 1.30 5.17 22.09
CA SER A 118 2.16 5.73 23.13
C SER A 118 3.50 6.15 22.51
N GLU A 119 3.83 7.44 22.62
CA GLU A 119 5.09 7.98 22.07
C GLU A 119 6.28 7.77 22.99
N LYS A 120 6.05 7.28 24.22
CA LYS A 120 7.12 7.04 25.21
C LYS A 120 8.17 6.09 24.65
N GLY A 121 9.39 6.61 24.53
CA GLY A 121 10.55 5.85 24.03
C GLY A 121 10.57 5.62 22.52
N LEU A 122 9.63 6.19 21.76
CA LEU A 122 9.72 6.22 20.30
C LEU A 122 10.69 7.30 19.82
N GLN A 123 11.36 7.03 18.71
CA GLN A 123 12.20 8.01 18.02
C GLN A 123 11.36 8.90 17.08
N ARG A 124 11.88 10.04 16.67
CA ARG A 124 11.17 11.11 15.95
C ARG A 124 10.50 10.66 14.66
N ASP A 125 11.19 9.88 13.83
CA ASP A 125 10.63 9.39 12.56
C ASP A 125 9.47 8.41 12.82
N THR A 126 9.60 7.61 13.88
CA THR A 126 8.58 6.65 14.30
C THR A 126 7.34 7.36 14.88
N ILE A 127 7.54 8.45 15.65
CA ILE A 127 6.45 9.29 16.14
C ILE A 127 5.71 9.94 14.97
N LEU A 128 6.43 10.47 13.98
CA LEU A 128 5.82 11.06 12.78
C LEU A 128 4.95 10.03 12.06
N ALA A 129 5.46 8.81 11.83
CA ALA A 129 4.70 7.73 11.21
C ALA A 129 3.46 7.36 12.02
N ALA A 130 3.57 7.25 13.36
CA ALA A 130 2.46 6.91 14.25
C ALA A 130 1.35 7.96 14.24
N ARG A 131 1.71 9.25 14.31
CA ARG A 131 0.76 10.36 14.24
C ARG A 131 0.06 10.43 12.89
N ALA A 132 0.81 10.29 11.81
CA ALA A 132 0.29 10.33 10.45
C ALA A 132 -0.69 9.19 10.17
N VAL A 133 -0.35 7.96 10.58
CA VAL A 133 -1.25 6.80 10.46
C VAL A 133 -2.53 7.02 11.29
N SER A 134 -2.40 7.51 12.52
CA SER A 134 -3.57 7.79 13.38
C SER A 134 -4.51 8.83 12.77
N ALA A 135 -3.96 9.86 12.13
CA ALA A 135 -4.73 10.91 11.48
C ALA A 135 -5.39 10.43 10.17
N ALA A 136 -4.66 9.63 9.38
CA ALA A 136 -5.13 9.13 8.10
C ALA A 136 -6.18 8.02 8.23
N PHE A 137 -6.09 7.19 9.27
CA PHE A 137 -6.91 6.00 9.46
C PHE A 137 -7.59 5.99 10.84
N PRO A 138 -8.69 6.71 11.02
CA PRO A 138 -9.40 6.79 12.29
C PRO A 138 -10.01 5.45 12.75
N GLU A 139 -10.08 4.45 11.86
CA GLU A 139 -10.48 3.08 12.17
C GLU A 139 -9.44 2.35 13.03
N ILE A 140 -8.17 2.74 12.92
CA ILE A 140 -7.09 2.19 13.74
C ILE A 140 -7.22 2.69 15.17
N ARG A 141 -7.40 1.77 16.10
CA ARG A 141 -7.61 2.05 17.54
C ARG A 141 -6.42 1.69 18.41
N THR A 142 -5.49 0.91 17.86
CA THR A 142 -4.34 0.42 18.61
C THR A 142 -3.09 0.45 17.72
N ILE A 143 -2.04 1.09 18.22
CA ILE A 143 -0.71 1.08 17.64
C ILE A 143 0.26 0.72 18.75
N GLY A 144 0.91 -0.44 18.61
CA GLY A 144 1.98 -0.90 19.50
C GLY A 144 3.29 -0.16 19.19
N GLY A 145 4.09 0.11 20.21
CA GLY A 145 5.38 0.81 20.06
C GLY A 145 6.51 0.05 20.74
N VAL A 146 7.17 0.73 21.69
CA VAL A 146 8.31 0.17 22.43
C VAL A 146 7.90 -1.05 23.26
N ARG A 147 8.60 -2.15 23.07
CA ARG A 147 8.44 -3.40 23.80
C ARG A 147 9.73 -4.23 23.75
N PRO A 148 9.93 -5.20 24.65
CA PRO A 148 10.98 -6.20 24.48
C PRO A 148 10.76 -6.99 23.18
N ASP A 149 11.83 -7.18 22.41
CA ASP A 149 11.83 -7.95 21.18
C ASP A 149 13.22 -8.54 20.94
N SER A 150 13.30 -9.63 20.18
CA SER A 150 14.58 -10.23 19.76
C SER A 150 15.33 -9.37 18.73
N LEU A 151 14.59 -8.53 17.99
CA LEU A 151 15.13 -7.59 17.03
C LEU A 151 15.16 -6.17 17.63
N LYS A 152 16.06 -5.35 17.12
CA LYS A 152 16.32 -4.01 17.64
C LYS A 152 15.19 -2.98 17.49
N TRP A 153 14.26 -3.23 16.58
CA TRP A 153 13.34 -2.21 16.10
C TRP A 153 12.42 -1.67 17.21
N HIS A 154 11.66 -2.54 17.87
CA HIS A 154 10.79 -2.14 18.99
C HIS A 154 11.56 -1.69 20.23
N PRO A 155 12.60 -2.41 20.70
CA PRO A 155 13.37 -1.96 21.87
C PRO A 155 14.01 -0.58 21.70
N ASN A 156 14.40 -0.24 20.47
CA ASN A 156 15.05 1.04 20.17
C ASN A 156 14.05 2.16 19.83
N GLY A 157 12.74 1.92 19.89
CA GLY A 157 11.74 2.92 19.50
C GLY A 157 11.72 3.26 18.00
N GLN A 158 12.19 2.34 17.18
CA GLN A 158 12.30 2.48 15.74
C GLN A 158 11.17 1.78 14.96
N ALA A 159 10.21 1.15 15.66
CA ALA A 159 9.08 0.48 15.01
C ALA A 159 7.77 0.68 15.75
N ILE A 160 6.69 0.61 14.98
CA ILE A 160 5.32 0.51 15.45
C ILE A 160 4.59 -0.65 14.77
N ASP A 161 3.63 -1.24 15.51
CA ASP A 161 2.71 -2.25 15.00
C ASP A 161 1.30 -1.65 14.94
N VAL A 162 0.82 -1.40 13.73
CA VAL A 162 -0.53 -0.86 13.47
C VAL A 162 -1.50 -2.03 13.45
N MET A 163 -2.25 -2.22 14.54
CA MET A 163 -3.19 -3.34 14.67
C MET A 163 -4.39 -3.14 13.75
N ILE A 164 -4.69 -4.13 12.93
CA ILE A 164 -5.78 -4.08 11.96
C ILE A 164 -7.03 -4.72 12.57
N PRO A 165 -8.16 -3.98 12.70
CA PRO A 165 -9.41 -4.59 13.12
C PRO A 165 -9.88 -5.63 12.09
N ASP A 166 -10.39 -6.78 12.59
CA ASP A 166 -10.88 -7.90 11.77
C ASP A 166 -9.94 -8.29 10.60
N PRO A 167 -8.65 -8.59 10.88
CA PRO A 167 -7.60 -8.70 9.85
C PRO A 167 -7.83 -9.84 8.85
N THR A 168 -8.68 -10.81 9.18
CA THR A 168 -9.05 -11.91 8.30
C THR A 168 -10.17 -11.57 7.32
N SER A 169 -10.93 -10.51 7.61
CA SER A 169 -12.01 -10.04 6.72
C SER A 169 -11.46 -9.35 5.48
N ALA A 170 -12.26 -9.27 4.42
CA ALA A 170 -11.91 -8.53 3.22
C ALA A 170 -11.67 -7.02 3.51
N HIS A 171 -12.48 -6.44 4.43
CA HIS A 171 -12.32 -5.06 4.85
C HIS A 171 -11.02 -4.84 5.65
N GLY A 172 -10.72 -5.70 6.62
CA GLY A 172 -9.48 -5.62 7.40
C GLY A 172 -8.25 -5.76 6.51
N LYS A 173 -8.25 -6.70 5.56
CA LYS A 173 -7.16 -6.82 4.58
C LYS A 173 -6.99 -5.56 3.73
N ALA A 174 -8.09 -4.99 3.23
CA ALA A 174 -8.06 -3.75 2.46
C ALA A 174 -7.55 -2.56 3.29
N LEU A 175 -7.90 -2.49 4.59
CA LEU A 175 -7.39 -1.48 5.51
C LEU A 175 -5.88 -1.64 5.74
N GLY A 176 -5.41 -2.86 6.02
CA GLY A 176 -3.98 -3.14 6.16
C GLY A 176 -3.18 -2.81 4.90
N ASP A 177 -3.71 -3.15 3.73
CA ASP A 177 -3.14 -2.76 2.43
C ASP A 177 -3.07 -1.24 2.26
N ALA A 178 -4.10 -0.51 2.71
CA ALA A 178 -4.12 0.95 2.63
C ALA A 178 -3.08 1.58 3.57
N VAL A 179 -2.95 1.07 4.80
CA VAL A 179 -1.93 1.51 5.78
C VAL A 179 -0.52 1.25 5.24
N MET A 180 -0.27 0.05 4.72
CA MET A 180 1.03 -0.31 4.12
C MET A 180 1.37 0.63 2.95
N ARG A 181 0.44 0.82 2.00
CA ARG A 181 0.64 1.73 0.87
C ARG A 181 0.86 3.17 1.30
N PHE A 182 0.14 3.65 2.33
CA PHE A 182 0.33 4.98 2.90
C PHE A 182 1.73 5.15 3.47
N ALA A 183 2.20 4.20 4.29
CA ALA A 183 3.55 4.23 4.85
C ALA A 183 4.62 4.25 3.74
N MET A 184 4.45 3.42 2.71
CA MET A 184 5.38 3.35 1.57
C MET A 184 5.32 4.61 0.68
N ALA A 185 4.16 5.25 0.53
CA ALA A 185 4.05 6.53 -0.18
C ALA A 185 4.82 7.66 0.52
N HIS A 186 4.85 7.63 1.86
CA HIS A 186 5.57 8.61 2.70
C HIS A 186 6.94 8.11 3.19
N ARG A 187 7.51 7.08 2.54
CA ARG A 187 8.73 6.42 2.99
C ARG A 187 9.92 7.34 3.23
N GLY A 188 10.04 8.39 2.42
CA GLY A 188 11.09 9.40 2.58
C GLY A 188 10.87 10.29 3.81
N GLN A 189 9.62 10.71 4.05
CA GLN A 189 9.26 11.58 5.18
C GLN A 189 9.36 10.83 6.52
N PHE A 190 8.93 9.57 6.54
CA PHE A 190 9.03 8.70 7.72
C PHE A 190 10.40 8.05 7.87
N ASN A 191 11.32 8.27 6.93
CA ASN A 191 12.62 7.61 6.91
C ASN A 191 12.49 6.09 7.10
N ILE A 192 11.59 5.47 6.32
CA ILE A 192 11.24 4.06 6.43
C ILE A 192 12.47 3.18 6.20
N ASN A 193 12.66 2.21 7.06
CA ASN A 193 13.60 1.11 6.87
C ASN A 193 12.92 -0.04 6.12
N HIS A 194 11.77 -0.51 6.61
CA HIS A 194 10.90 -1.48 5.94
C HIS A 194 9.48 -1.44 6.51
N VAL A 195 8.54 -2.00 5.75
CA VAL A 195 7.18 -2.26 6.21
C VAL A 195 6.88 -3.73 6.00
N ILE A 196 6.21 -4.38 6.98
CA ILE A 196 5.80 -5.79 6.83
C ILE A 196 4.28 -5.87 6.97
N TRP A 197 3.64 -6.55 6.01
CA TRP A 197 2.22 -6.85 6.01
C TRP A 197 1.95 -8.15 5.25
N GLN A 198 1.08 -9.01 5.77
CA GLN A 198 0.71 -10.30 5.14
C GLN A 198 1.96 -11.11 4.74
N GLN A 199 2.85 -11.34 5.71
CA GLN A 199 4.08 -12.12 5.53
C GLN A 199 5.02 -11.56 4.43
N THR A 200 4.81 -10.32 3.99
CA THR A 200 5.61 -9.70 2.93
C THR A 200 6.34 -8.48 3.48
N ILE A 201 7.65 -8.42 3.28
CA ILE A 201 8.46 -7.25 3.57
C ILE A 201 8.53 -6.35 2.34
N HIS A 202 8.32 -5.06 2.56
CA HIS A 202 8.39 -3.99 1.56
C HIS A 202 9.53 -3.05 1.90
N ASN A 203 10.46 -2.86 0.97
CA ASN A 203 11.65 -2.03 1.16
C ASN A 203 11.47 -0.63 0.53
N PRO A 204 12.20 0.40 1.00
CA PRO A 204 12.09 1.77 0.50
C PRO A 204 12.43 1.93 -0.99
N ASP A 205 13.21 1.02 -1.56
CA ASP A 205 13.55 0.98 -3.00
C ASP A 205 12.39 0.48 -3.88
N GLY A 206 11.27 0.05 -3.27
CA GLY A 206 10.12 -0.50 -3.94
C GLY A 206 10.16 -2.01 -4.13
N SER A 207 11.24 -2.68 -3.75
CA SER A 207 11.30 -4.15 -3.76
C SER A 207 10.44 -4.74 -2.64
N SER A 208 9.94 -5.95 -2.86
CA SER A 208 9.22 -6.72 -1.83
C SER A 208 9.53 -8.20 -1.96
N SER A 209 9.49 -8.91 -0.84
CA SER A 209 9.68 -10.36 -0.81
C SER A 209 8.84 -11.04 0.26
N LEU A 210 8.38 -12.25 -0.04
CA LEU A 210 7.71 -13.09 0.92
C LEU A 210 8.70 -13.52 2.00
N MET A 211 8.31 -13.38 3.25
CA MET A 211 9.12 -13.80 4.40
C MET A 211 8.89 -15.27 4.71
N GLU A 212 9.86 -15.87 5.39
CA GLU A 212 9.71 -17.20 5.94
C GLU A 212 8.50 -17.29 6.89
N ASN A 213 7.81 -18.44 6.87
CA ASN A 213 6.71 -18.69 7.79
C ASN A 213 7.24 -18.91 9.20
N ARG A 214 6.85 -18.05 10.14
CA ARG A 214 7.29 -18.04 11.53
C ARG A 214 6.29 -18.74 12.48
N GLY A 215 5.25 -19.39 11.93
CA GLY A 215 4.36 -20.31 12.66
C GLY A 215 3.04 -19.70 13.14
N SER A 216 2.98 -18.43 13.56
CA SER A 216 1.73 -17.82 14.02
C SER A 216 1.28 -16.64 13.13
N PRO A 217 -0.02 -16.31 13.10
CA PRO A 217 -0.51 -15.13 12.38
C PRO A 217 0.21 -13.84 12.78
N THR A 218 0.41 -13.61 14.06
CA THR A 218 1.10 -12.41 14.57
C THR A 218 2.56 -12.37 14.16
N GLN A 219 3.29 -13.49 14.25
CA GLN A 219 4.68 -13.56 13.80
C GLN A 219 4.83 -13.39 12.28
N ASN A 220 3.79 -13.73 11.54
CA ASN A 220 3.70 -13.56 10.09
C ASN A 220 3.06 -12.21 9.68
N HIS A 221 2.83 -11.31 10.63
CA HIS A 221 2.25 -9.98 10.38
C HIS A 221 0.91 -10.04 9.61
N MET A 222 0.06 -11.02 9.96
CA MET A 222 -1.26 -11.21 9.34
C MET A 222 -2.34 -10.36 10.00
N ASP A 223 -2.09 -9.83 11.20
CA ASP A 223 -3.02 -9.09 12.05
C ASP A 223 -2.61 -7.63 12.30
N HIS A 224 -1.43 -7.23 11.86
CA HIS A 224 -0.93 -5.87 11.99
C HIS A 224 0.03 -5.49 10.87
N VAL A 225 0.13 -4.20 10.58
CA VAL A 225 1.16 -3.64 9.72
C VAL A 225 2.32 -3.19 10.58
N HIS A 226 3.47 -3.85 10.45
CA HIS A 226 4.73 -3.45 11.10
C HIS A 226 5.41 -2.37 10.28
N ILE A 227 5.69 -1.22 10.87
CA ILE A 227 6.38 -0.09 10.23
C ILE A 227 7.67 0.18 11.00
N ALA A 228 8.81 -0.09 10.38
CA ALA A 228 10.13 0.22 10.92
C ALA A 228 10.74 1.43 10.22
N THR A 229 11.33 2.32 11.02
CA THR A 229 12.01 3.53 10.57
C THR A 229 13.50 3.49 10.90
N ASN A 230 14.29 4.41 10.35
CA ASN A 230 15.68 4.58 10.76
C ASN A 230 15.81 5.43 12.04
N GLY A 231 14.69 5.92 12.59
CA GLY A 231 14.53 6.44 13.93
C GLY A 231 14.66 7.96 14.04
N GLY A 232 15.69 8.57 13.51
CA GLY A 232 15.91 10.01 13.57
C GLY A 232 16.33 10.56 14.95
N GLY A 233 16.59 9.69 15.94
CA GLY A 233 16.91 10.05 17.32
C GLY A 233 15.68 10.32 18.19
N PHE A 234 15.90 10.38 19.51
CA PHE A 234 14.82 10.65 20.46
C PHE A 234 14.41 12.13 20.46
N PRO A 235 13.12 12.43 20.74
CA PRO A 235 12.69 13.81 20.87
C PRO A 235 13.34 14.50 22.08
N HIS A 236 13.61 15.79 21.94
CA HIS A 236 14.15 16.65 22.99
C HIS A 236 13.10 17.60 23.59
N GLY A 237 11.88 17.61 23.03
CA GLY A 237 10.78 18.51 23.36
C GLY A 237 10.70 19.69 22.39
N GLY A 238 9.48 20.06 22.04
CA GLY A 238 9.22 21.16 21.11
C GLY A 238 9.28 20.79 19.62
N GLU A 239 9.38 19.51 19.28
CA GLU A 239 9.34 19.08 17.89
C GLU A 239 7.96 19.28 17.28
N SER A 240 7.94 19.77 16.03
CA SER A 240 6.76 19.83 15.18
C SER A 240 6.77 18.65 14.21
N TYR A 241 5.67 17.91 14.15
CA TYR A 241 5.51 16.76 13.26
C TYR A 241 4.54 17.14 12.15
N ARG A 242 5.01 17.13 10.89
CA ARG A 242 4.23 17.54 9.72
C ARG A 242 4.40 16.57 8.56
N LEU A 243 3.34 16.40 7.77
CA LEU A 243 3.34 15.74 6.47
C LEU A 243 3.26 16.76 5.35
#